data_f187a928f35834e52053c43a8e337af2
#
_entry.id   f187a928f35834e52053c43a8e337af2
#
_cell.length_a   1.000
_cell.length_b   1.000
_cell.length_c   1.000
_cell.angle_alpha   90.00
_cell.angle_beta   90.00
_cell.angle_gamma   90.00
#
_symmetry.space_group_name_H-M   'P 1'
#
loop_
_entity.id
_entity.type
_entity.pdbx_description
1 polymer ?
#
loop_
_entity_poly.entity_id
_entity_poly.type
_entity_poly.pdbx_seq_one_letter_code
_entity_poly.pdbx_strand_id
1 'polypeptide(L)'
;EFVHNIEALEDDGQKRLILVYGESPKYSPEFIAHTTRLAYSVHKGNGSIRRVNINAAPLDVEGFRTVKEAGIGTYQIFQETYHPEAYSWYHPANTIKGNYEWRLTAMDRAQQAGIDDNGLGILFGLYDWRFEVLAMIRHTNHLEACFNVGPHTISFPRIKDASGLDIDKKYFVDDETFEKIIAIFRLAVPYTGMILTARENADFRAKAIQYGISQ
;
A
#
# COMPACT_ATOMS: atom_id res chain seq x y z
N GLU A 1 2.63 -19.70 -16.08
CA GLU A 1 1.64 -18.60 -15.89
C GLU A 1 2.33 -17.29 -15.49
N PHE A 2 3.11 -17.23 -14.39
CA PHE A 2 3.75 -16.00 -13.90
C PHE A 2 4.63 -15.31 -14.97
N VAL A 3 5.54 -16.04 -15.62
CA VAL A 3 6.41 -15.52 -16.69
C VAL A 3 5.58 -15.00 -17.85
N HIS A 4 4.55 -15.74 -18.28
CA HIS A 4 3.67 -15.36 -19.37
C HIS A 4 2.91 -14.04 -19.09
N ASN A 5 2.47 -13.84 -17.83
CA ASN A 5 1.82 -12.58 -17.44
C ASN A 5 2.81 -11.40 -17.51
N ILE A 6 4.07 -11.60 -17.17
CA ILE A 6 5.10 -10.55 -17.28
C ILE A 6 5.40 -10.25 -18.75
N GLU A 7 5.51 -11.26 -19.59
CA GLU A 7 5.69 -11.09 -21.05
C GLU A 7 4.55 -10.27 -21.66
N ALA A 8 3.29 -10.53 -21.24
CA ALA A 8 2.14 -9.76 -21.70
C ALA A 8 2.21 -8.30 -21.26
N LEU A 9 2.66 -8.03 -20.02
CA LEU A 9 2.86 -6.66 -19.53
C LEU A 9 3.99 -5.94 -20.32
N GLU A 10 5.05 -6.64 -20.68
CA GLU A 10 6.12 -6.08 -21.50
C GLU A 10 5.65 -5.76 -22.92
N ASP A 11 4.80 -6.60 -23.51
CA ASP A 11 4.16 -6.35 -24.82
C ASP A 11 3.30 -5.09 -24.78
N ASP A 12 2.57 -4.85 -23.66
CA ASP A 12 1.82 -3.62 -23.43
C ASP A 12 2.71 -2.39 -23.13
N GLY A 13 4.02 -2.56 -23.12
CA GLY A 13 4.98 -1.48 -22.87
C GLY A 13 5.18 -1.14 -21.39
N GLN A 14 4.65 -1.93 -20.46
CA GLN A 14 4.82 -1.71 -19.03
C GLN A 14 6.30 -1.88 -18.63
N LYS A 15 6.77 -0.98 -17.74
CA LYS A 15 8.15 -1.00 -17.21
C LYS A 15 8.18 -1.18 -15.70
N ARG A 16 7.03 -1.11 -15.06
CA ARG A 16 6.86 -1.23 -13.62
C ARG A 16 5.70 -2.17 -13.35
N LEU A 17 5.84 -2.97 -12.32
CA LEU A 17 4.74 -3.80 -11.83
C LEU A 17 4.74 -3.83 -10.32
N ILE A 18 3.62 -4.24 -9.77
CA ILE A 18 3.48 -4.57 -8.36
C ILE A 18 3.09 -6.03 -8.23
N LEU A 19 3.84 -6.77 -7.43
CA LEU A 19 3.50 -8.14 -7.04
C LEU A 19 2.67 -8.07 -5.76
N VAL A 20 1.47 -8.63 -5.82
CA VAL A 20 0.53 -8.63 -4.69
C VAL A 20 0.41 -10.05 -4.15
N TYR A 21 0.73 -10.21 -2.87
CA TYR A 21 0.68 -11.49 -2.18
C TYR A 21 -0.41 -11.48 -1.12
N GLY A 22 -1.11 -12.60 -0.99
CA GLY A 22 -2.02 -12.80 0.14
C GLY A 22 -1.25 -13.05 1.44
N GLU A 23 -1.90 -12.86 2.58
CA GLU A 23 -1.33 -13.23 3.88
C GLU A 23 -1.43 -14.74 4.09
N SER A 24 -0.37 -15.46 3.74
CA SER A 24 -0.26 -16.92 3.83
C SER A 24 1.18 -17.33 4.08
N PRO A 25 1.45 -18.36 4.89
CA PRO A 25 2.80 -18.90 5.08
C PRO A 25 3.49 -19.34 3.79
N LYS A 26 2.74 -19.56 2.74
CA LYS A 26 3.20 -19.89 1.40
C LYS A 26 4.06 -18.77 0.78
N TYR A 27 3.82 -17.53 1.16
CA TYR A 27 4.54 -16.38 0.62
C TYR A 27 5.63 -15.93 1.59
N SER A 28 6.63 -16.81 1.76
CA SER A 28 7.81 -16.50 2.57
C SER A 28 8.66 -15.39 1.94
N PRO A 29 9.57 -14.75 2.71
CA PRO A 29 10.52 -13.78 2.17
C PRO A 29 11.32 -14.30 0.98
N GLU A 30 11.75 -15.58 1.02
CA GLU A 30 12.50 -16.24 -0.06
C GLU A 30 11.64 -16.42 -1.31
N PHE A 31 10.36 -16.76 -1.14
CA PHE A 31 9.42 -16.87 -2.25
C PHE A 31 9.21 -15.50 -2.92
N ILE A 32 9.00 -14.46 -2.13
CA ILE A 32 8.85 -13.09 -2.63
C ILE A 32 10.13 -12.63 -3.34
N ALA A 33 11.29 -12.87 -2.75
CA ALA A 33 12.58 -12.56 -3.35
C ALA A 33 12.81 -13.33 -4.66
N HIS A 34 12.47 -14.61 -4.70
CA HIS A 34 12.57 -15.44 -5.91
C HIS A 34 11.69 -14.89 -7.05
N THR A 35 10.42 -14.62 -6.77
CA THR A 35 9.49 -14.10 -7.78
C THR A 35 9.84 -12.68 -8.24
N THR A 36 10.42 -11.86 -7.37
CA THR A 36 10.96 -10.55 -7.73
C THR A 36 12.13 -10.67 -8.72
N ARG A 37 13.12 -11.53 -8.41
CA ARG A 37 14.25 -11.78 -9.33
C ARG A 37 13.78 -12.40 -10.65
N LEU A 38 12.81 -13.31 -10.59
CA LEU A 38 12.22 -13.91 -11.79
C LEU A 38 11.54 -12.85 -12.66
N ALA A 39 10.81 -11.88 -12.03
CA ALA A 39 10.20 -10.80 -12.78
C ALA A 39 11.22 -9.92 -13.52
N TYR A 40 12.36 -9.64 -12.89
CA TYR A 40 13.45 -8.89 -13.54
C TYR A 40 14.18 -9.69 -14.62
N SER A 41 14.17 -11.01 -14.57
CA SER A 41 14.87 -11.86 -15.55
C SER A 41 14.07 -12.13 -16.82
N VAL A 42 12.80 -11.80 -16.85
CA VAL A 42 11.95 -11.93 -18.04
C VAL A 42 12.28 -10.78 -19.01
N HIS A 43 12.46 -11.15 -20.27
CA HIS A 43 12.66 -10.19 -21.36
C HIS A 43 11.95 -10.70 -22.60
N LYS A 44 11.05 -9.89 -23.15
CA LYS A 44 10.37 -10.17 -24.41
C LYS A 44 10.65 -9.06 -25.42
N GLY A 45 11.33 -9.42 -26.51
CA GLY A 45 11.78 -8.45 -27.51
C GLY A 45 12.68 -7.38 -26.89
N ASN A 46 12.29 -6.12 -26.98
CA ASN A 46 12.96 -4.98 -26.34
C ASN A 46 12.32 -4.62 -24.97
N GLY A 47 11.41 -5.44 -24.48
CA GLY A 47 10.75 -5.28 -23.18
C GLY A 47 11.71 -5.56 -22.02
N SER A 48 11.48 -4.90 -20.90
CA SER A 48 12.09 -5.25 -19.62
C SER A 48 11.36 -4.56 -18.49
N ILE A 49 11.08 -5.30 -17.43
CA ILE A 49 10.59 -4.72 -16.18
C ILE A 49 11.79 -4.05 -15.48
N ARG A 50 11.63 -2.78 -15.13
CA ARG A 50 12.68 -1.95 -14.51
C ARG A 50 12.46 -1.69 -13.04
N ARG A 51 11.23 -1.93 -12.55
CA ARG A 51 10.86 -1.73 -11.16
C ARG A 51 9.77 -2.72 -10.76
N VAL A 52 10.04 -3.47 -9.71
CA VAL A 52 9.10 -4.40 -9.09
C VAL A 52 8.79 -3.90 -7.69
N ASN A 53 7.58 -3.40 -7.47
CA ASN A 53 7.06 -3.09 -6.15
C ASN A 53 6.40 -4.34 -5.56
N ILE A 54 6.29 -4.41 -4.25
CA ILE A 54 5.60 -5.51 -3.58
C ILE A 54 4.52 -5.00 -2.61
N ASN A 55 3.39 -5.70 -2.57
CA ASN A 55 2.40 -5.61 -1.52
C ASN A 55 2.32 -7.00 -0.88
N ALA A 56 2.85 -7.13 0.32
CA ALA A 56 2.99 -8.39 1.02
C ALA A 56 2.70 -8.22 2.51
N ALA A 57 2.33 -9.31 3.18
CA ALA A 57 2.18 -9.33 4.63
C ALA A 57 3.43 -8.76 5.34
N PRO A 58 3.26 -8.16 6.53
CA PRO A 58 4.41 -7.68 7.31
C PRO A 58 5.43 -8.79 7.57
N LEU A 59 6.70 -8.46 7.37
CA LEU A 59 7.84 -9.35 7.64
C LEU A 59 8.59 -8.89 8.89
N ASP A 60 9.45 -9.75 9.41
CA ASP A 60 10.50 -9.33 10.34
C ASP A 60 11.65 -8.61 9.61
N VAL A 61 12.61 -8.10 10.34
CA VAL A 61 13.73 -7.32 9.76
C VAL A 61 14.56 -8.17 8.80
N GLU A 62 14.80 -9.44 9.11
CA GLU A 62 15.57 -10.35 8.24
C GLU A 62 14.80 -10.69 6.95
N GLY A 63 13.49 -10.92 7.06
CA GLY A 63 12.63 -11.11 5.88
C GLY A 63 12.62 -9.86 4.99
N PHE A 64 12.58 -8.67 5.57
CA PHE A 64 12.70 -7.44 4.80
C PHE A 64 14.07 -7.28 4.15
N ARG A 65 15.17 -7.69 4.79
CA ARG A 65 16.50 -7.72 4.17
C ARG A 65 16.53 -8.65 2.95
N THR A 66 15.96 -9.84 3.09
CA THR A 66 15.88 -10.83 2.00
C THR A 66 15.16 -10.27 0.77
N VAL A 67 14.03 -9.58 0.95
CA VAL A 67 13.31 -9.00 -0.19
C VAL A 67 13.98 -7.73 -0.73
N LYS A 68 14.65 -6.95 0.12
CA LYS A 68 15.47 -5.82 -0.32
C LYS A 68 16.62 -6.26 -1.23
N GLU A 69 17.34 -7.32 -0.86
CA GLU A 69 18.42 -7.90 -1.66
C GLU A 69 17.96 -8.43 -3.03
N ALA A 70 16.68 -8.75 -3.16
CA ALA A 70 16.09 -9.10 -4.45
C ALA A 70 15.85 -7.89 -5.36
N GLY A 71 16.04 -6.67 -4.85
CA GLY A 71 15.92 -5.44 -5.61
C GLY A 71 14.51 -4.89 -5.71
N ILE A 72 13.66 -5.12 -4.71
CA ILE A 72 12.32 -4.51 -4.72
C ILE A 72 12.42 -2.99 -4.79
N GLY A 73 11.43 -2.38 -5.43
CA GLY A 73 11.20 -0.94 -5.37
C GLY A 73 10.50 -0.55 -4.07
N THR A 74 9.21 -0.20 -4.17
CA THR A 74 8.40 0.14 -2.99
C THR A 74 7.92 -1.12 -2.28
N TYR A 75 8.07 -1.18 -0.96
CA TYR A 75 7.26 -2.04 -0.10
C TYR A 75 6.01 -1.27 0.32
N GLN A 76 4.84 -1.84 0.09
CA GLN A 76 3.60 -1.21 0.55
C GLN A 76 2.71 -2.19 1.28
N ILE A 77 2.04 -1.70 2.31
CA ILE A 77 0.97 -2.40 2.99
C ILE A 77 0.00 -1.39 3.60
N PHE A 78 -1.28 -1.72 3.58
CA PHE A 78 -2.30 -0.89 4.20
C PHE A 78 -2.47 -1.30 5.67
N GLN A 79 -2.52 -0.29 6.54
CA GLN A 79 -2.95 -0.48 7.92
C GLN A 79 -4.43 -0.86 7.99
N GLU A 80 -5.19 -0.56 6.95
CA GLU A 80 -6.63 -0.67 6.82
C GLU A 80 -7.36 0.39 7.67
N THR A 81 -7.32 0.28 8.98
CA THR A 81 -7.73 1.31 9.95
C THR A 81 -6.69 1.44 11.05
N TYR A 82 -6.44 2.66 11.50
CA TYR A 82 -5.57 2.95 12.64
C TYR A 82 -6.30 2.85 13.98
N HIS A 83 -7.63 2.67 13.99
CA HIS A 83 -8.39 2.52 15.23
C HIS A 83 -8.31 1.06 15.71
N PRO A 84 -7.66 0.76 16.88
CA PRO A 84 -7.36 -0.63 17.27
C PRO A 84 -8.62 -1.49 17.44
N GLU A 85 -9.66 -0.92 18.05
CA GLU A 85 -10.91 -1.63 18.27
C GLU A 85 -11.62 -1.92 16.93
N ALA A 86 -11.75 -0.92 16.04
CA ALA A 86 -12.31 -1.13 14.71
C ALA A 86 -11.49 -2.14 13.90
N TYR A 87 -10.16 -2.11 14.00
CA TYR A 87 -9.29 -3.10 13.38
C TYR A 87 -9.66 -4.52 13.80
N SER A 88 -9.90 -4.75 15.10
CA SER A 88 -10.24 -6.07 15.64
C SER A 88 -11.61 -6.57 15.16
N TRP A 89 -12.54 -5.69 14.79
CA TRP A 89 -13.85 -6.10 14.25
C TRP A 89 -13.73 -6.74 12.85
N TYR A 90 -12.76 -6.29 12.06
CA TYR A 90 -12.60 -6.72 10.67
C TYR A 90 -11.54 -7.80 10.48
N HIS A 91 -10.63 -7.98 11.46
CA HIS A 91 -9.52 -8.91 11.35
C HIS A 91 -9.53 -9.97 12.46
N PRO A 92 -9.73 -11.25 12.10
CA PRO A 92 -9.81 -12.33 13.07
C PRO A 92 -8.54 -12.43 13.93
N ALA A 93 -8.71 -12.46 15.26
CA ALA A 93 -7.60 -12.48 16.21
C ALA A 93 -6.68 -13.71 16.11
N ASN A 94 -7.17 -14.81 15.52
CA ASN A 94 -6.42 -16.05 15.34
C ASN A 94 -5.60 -16.07 14.03
N THR A 95 -5.46 -14.94 13.36
CA THR A 95 -4.66 -14.80 12.15
C THR A 95 -3.49 -13.84 12.38
N ILE A 96 -2.44 -13.93 11.56
CA ILE A 96 -1.32 -12.98 11.61
C ILE A 96 -1.84 -11.55 11.32
N LYS A 97 -2.80 -11.41 10.41
CA LYS A 97 -3.44 -10.12 10.09
C LYS A 97 -4.19 -9.55 11.30
N GLY A 98 -4.69 -10.38 12.21
CA GLY A 98 -5.34 -9.94 13.47
C GLY A 98 -4.37 -9.28 14.47
N ASN A 99 -3.06 -9.38 14.27
CA ASN A 99 -2.07 -8.72 15.11
C ASN A 99 -1.88 -7.26 14.67
N TYR A 100 -2.60 -6.36 15.32
CA TYR A 100 -2.58 -4.92 15.03
C TYR A 100 -1.18 -4.30 15.10
N GLU A 101 -0.46 -4.55 16.20
CA GLU A 101 0.88 -3.99 16.44
C GLU A 101 1.90 -4.49 15.42
N TRP A 102 1.82 -5.77 15.05
CA TRP A 102 2.69 -6.34 14.03
C TRP A 102 2.50 -5.66 12.67
N ARG A 103 1.27 -5.31 12.35
CA ARG A 103 0.95 -4.61 11.11
C ARG A 103 1.34 -3.13 11.17
N LEU A 104 1.02 -2.43 12.26
CA LEU A 104 1.33 -1.02 12.46
C LEU A 104 2.83 -0.75 12.34
N THR A 105 3.65 -1.60 12.94
CA THR A 105 5.11 -1.45 12.97
C THR A 105 5.84 -2.08 11.77
N ALA A 106 5.12 -2.45 10.72
CA ALA A 106 5.72 -3.07 9.55
C ALA A 106 6.72 -2.13 8.84
N MET A 107 6.39 -0.85 8.72
CA MET A 107 7.25 0.13 8.07
C MET A 107 8.52 0.43 8.87
N ASP A 108 8.45 0.39 10.20
CA ASP A 108 9.63 0.50 11.06
C ASP A 108 10.62 -0.63 10.77
N ARG A 109 10.14 -1.88 10.69
CA ARG A 109 10.99 -3.03 10.36
C ARG A 109 11.54 -2.97 8.94
N ALA A 110 10.74 -2.50 7.98
CA ALA A 110 11.18 -2.30 6.61
C ALA A 110 12.32 -1.26 6.54
N GLN A 111 12.16 -0.12 7.23
CA GLN A 111 13.18 0.92 7.34
C GLN A 111 14.44 0.43 8.05
N GLN A 112 14.30 -0.33 9.14
CA GLN A 112 15.43 -0.97 9.83
C GLN A 112 16.20 -1.95 8.92
N ALA A 113 15.52 -2.59 8.00
CA ALA A 113 16.14 -3.42 6.97
C ALA A 113 16.75 -2.60 5.82
N GLY A 114 16.56 -1.28 5.83
CA GLY A 114 17.04 -0.33 4.83
C GLY A 114 16.15 -0.19 3.60
N ILE A 115 14.87 -0.55 3.69
CA ILE A 115 13.87 -0.25 2.68
C ILE A 115 13.30 1.14 3.02
N ASP A 116 13.75 2.16 2.34
CA ASP A 116 13.34 3.55 2.54
C ASP A 116 12.18 3.97 1.61
N ASP A 117 11.88 3.18 0.59
CA ASP A 117 10.77 3.38 -0.34
C ASP A 117 9.52 2.63 0.16
N ASN A 118 8.76 3.28 1.03
CA ASN A 118 7.59 2.71 1.69
C ASN A 118 6.28 3.34 1.18
N GLY A 119 5.24 2.51 1.09
CA GLY A 119 3.88 2.92 0.76
C GLY A 119 2.91 2.64 1.90
N LEU A 120 2.39 3.70 2.52
CA LEU A 120 1.33 3.61 3.52
C LEU A 120 -0.05 3.53 2.87
N GLY A 121 -1.02 2.96 3.57
CA GLY A 121 -2.39 2.95 3.10
C GLY A 121 -3.44 2.83 4.20
N ILE A 122 -4.62 3.40 3.92
CA ILE A 122 -5.83 3.31 4.73
C ILE A 122 -6.99 2.89 3.83
N LEU A 123 -7.95 2.18 4.38
CA LEU A 123 -9.25 1.94 3.73
C LEU A 123 -10.30 2.81 4.44
N PHE A 124 -10.61 3.98 3.90
CA PHE A 124 -11.64 4.85 4.45
C PHE A 124 -13.02 4.21 4.40
N GLY A 125 -13.77 4.38 5.47
CA GLY A 125 -15.09 3.79 5.64
C GLY A 125 -15.14 2.69 6.70
N LEU A 126 -14.00 2.28 7.26
CA LEU A 126 -13.93 1.35 8.39
C LEU A 126 -14.11 2.05 9.73
N TYR A 127 -13.69 3.31 9.84
CA TYR A 127 -13.84 4.15 11.03
C TYR A 127 -13.92 5.64 10.63
N ASP A 128 -13.98 6.54 11.63
CA ASP A 128 -14.07 7.99 11.40
C ASP A 128 -12.87 8.51 10.60
N TRP A 129 -13.14 9.12 9.47
CA TRP A 129 -12.10 9.56 8.56
C TRP A 129 -11.16 10.62 9.15
N ARG A 130 -11.62 11.44 10.11
CA ARG A 130 -10.78 12.45 10.76
C ARG A 130 -9.73 11.80 11.64
N PHE A 131 -10.13 10.74 12.35
CA PHE A 131 -9.21 9.92 13.13
C PHE A 131 -8.16 9.28 12.23
N GLU A 132 -8.59 8.65 11.13
CA GLU A 132 -7.72 7.96 10.19
C GLU A 132 -6.71 8.91 9.53
N VAL A 133 -7.15 10.09 9.08
CA VAL A 133 -6.27 11.12 8.50
C VAL A 133 -5.21 11.57 9.51
N LEU A 134 -5.63 11.89 10.74
CA LEU A 134 -4.70 12.32 11.78
C LEU A 134 -3.70 11.22 12.15
N ALA A 135 -4.16 9.97 12.24
CA ALA A 135 -3.31 8.83 12.57
C ALA A 135 -2.28 8.55 11.46
N MET A 136 -2.67 8.63 10.19
CA MET A 136 -1.72 8.47 9.08
C MET A 136 -0.67 9.59 9.03
N ILE A 137 -1.07 10.84 9.28
CA ILE A 137 -0.11 11.96 9.37
C ILE A 137 0.86 11.73 10.54
N ARG A 138 0.37 11.23 11.69
CA ARG A 138 1.24 10.88 12.82
C ARG A 138 2.18 9.73 12.51
N HIS A 139 1.72 8.72 11.78
CA HIS A 139 2.58 7.61 11.33
C HIS A 139 3.68 8.13 10.39
N THR A 140 3.32 9.03 9.45
CA THR A 140 4.31 9.71 8.60
C THR A 140 5.35 10.46 9.42
N ASN A 141 4.92 11.29 10.38
CA ASN A 141 5.82 12.04 11.26
C ASN A 141 6.70 11.12 12.12
N HIS A 142 6.17 9.97 12.54
CA HIS A 142 6.94 8.95 13.26
C HIS A 142 8.08 8.40 12.40
N LEU A 143 7.79 8.02 11.15
CA LEU A 143 8.82 7.50 10.23
C LEU A 143 9.90 8.55 9.94
N GLU A 144 9.49 9.81 9.71
CA GLU A 144 10.44 10.92 9.55
C GLU A 144 11.32 11.13 10.78
N ALA A 145 10.71 11.12 11.96
CA ALA A 145 11.45 11.33 13.21
C ALA A 145 12.43 10.20 13.55
N CYS A 146 12.06 8.95 13.25
CA CYS A 146 12.87 7.78 13.57
C CYS A 146 13.94 7.46 12.51
N PHE A 147 13.64 7.74 11.24
CA PHE A 147 14.45 7.27 10.11
C PHE A 147 14.91 8.40 9.16
N ASN A 148 14.49 9.63 9.37
CA ASN A 148 14.68 10.79 8.48
C ASN A 148 14.09 10.61 7.07
N VAL A 149 13.19 9.64 6.89
CA VAL A 149 12.53 9.33 5.62
C VAL A 149 11.06 9.06 5.89
N GLY A 150 10.20 9.87 5.30
CA GLY A 150 8.75 9.63 5.29
C GLY A 150 8.32 8.67 4.18
N PRO A 151 7.02 8.38 4.05
CA PRO A 151 6.52 7.46 3.05
C PRO A 151 6.72 8.03 1.64
N HIS A 152 7.18 7.18 0.72
CA HIS A 152 7.27 7.51 -0.69
C HIS A 152 5.88 7.70 -1.32
N THR A 153 4.93 6.87 -0.92
CA THR A 153 3.54 6.96 -1.37
C THR A 153 2.54 6.78 -0.24
N ILE A 154 1.39 7.42 -0.40
CA ILE A 154 0.19 7.22 0.40
C ILE A 154 -0.95 6.77 -0.51
N SER A 155 -1.60 5.65 -0.15
CA SER A 155 -2.79 5.15 -0.81
C SER A 155 -3.98 5.20 0.15
N PHE A 156 -5.10 5.71 -0.31
CA PHE A 156 -6.27 5.88 0.56
C PHE A 156 -7.59 5.58 -0.17
N PRO A 157 -7.78 4.32 -0.60
CA PRO A 157 -9.07 3.91 -1.11
C PRO A 157 -10.18 4.12 -0.08
N ARG A 158 -11.41 4.29 -0.57
CA ARG A 158 -12.61 4.30 0.26
C ARG A 158 -13.51 3.12 -0.09
N ILE A 159 -14.28 2.67 0.88
CA ILE A 159 -15.29 1.64 0.67
C ILE A 159 -16.39 2.21 -0.23
N LYS A 160 -16.72 1.47 -1.26
CA LYS A 160 -17.89 1.68 -2.11
C LYS A 160 -18.97 0.65 -1.73
N ASP A 161 -20.24 1.02 -1.91
CA ASP A 161 -21.33 0.07 -1.72
C ASP A 161 -21.10 -1.20 -2.55
N ALA A 162 -21.05 -2.34 -1.88
CA ALA A 162 -20.97 -3.65 -2.50
C ALA A 162 -21.97 -4.60 -1.83
N SER A 163 -22.60 -5.43 -2.64
CA SER A 163 -23.53 -6.45 -2.13
C SER A 163 -22.80 -7.42 -1.20
N GLY A 164 -23.35 -7.66 -0.01
CA GLY A 164 -22.81 -8.60 0.96
C GLY A 164 -21.79 -8.05 1.95
N LEU A 165 -21.54 -6.75 1.94
CA LEU A 165 -20.75 -6.10 2.98
C LEU A 165 -21.62 -5.68 4.16
N ASP A 166 -21.35 -6.28 5.32
CA ASP A 166 -21.96 -5.87 6.61
C ASP A 166 -21.02 -4.87 7.31
N ILE A 167 -21.00 -3.64 6.81
CA ILE A 167 -20.19 -2.54 7.35
C ILE A 167 -21.10 -1.38 7.69
N ASP A 168 -20.87 -0.76 8.83
CA ASP A 168 -21.63 0.41 9.27
C ASP A 168 -21.42 1.60 8.33
N LYS A 169 -22.43 1.91 7.54
CA LYS A 169 -22.40 2.98 6.52
C LYS A 169 -22.17 4.40 7.10
N LYS A 170 -22.26 4.57 8.42
CA LYS A 170 -22.02 5.87 9.07
C LYS A 170 -20.60 6.42 8.83
N TYR A 171 -19.66 5.52 8.53
CA TYR A 171 -18.27 5.90 8.27
C TYR A 171 -17.95 6.05 6.79
N PHE A 172 -18.91 5.84 5.91
CA PHE A 172 -18.70 6.00 4.48
C PHE A 172 -18.33 7.44 4.14
N VAL A 173 -17.42 7.57 3.20
CA VAL A 173 -16.85 8.84 2.75
C VAL A 173 -17.44 9.21 1.41
N ASP A 174 -18.20 10.31 1.35
CA ASP A 174 -18.72 10.89 0.11
C ASP A 174 -17.63 11.61 -0.70
N ASP A 175 -17.97 12.05 -1.90
CA ASP A 175 -17.02 12.69 -2.80
C ASP A 175 -16.48 14.01 -2.24
N GLU A 176 -17.31 14.83 -1.63
CA GLU A 176 -16.89 16.11 -1.04
C GLU A 176 -15.90 15.91 0.12
N THR A 177 -16.21 14.97 1.00
CA THR A 177 -15.32 14.60 2.11
C THR A 177 -14.00 14.00 1.58
N PHE A 178 -14.08 13.20 0.53
CA PHE A 178 -12.89 12.58 -0.03
C PHE A 178 -11.96 13.61 -0.70
N GLU A 179 -12.51 14.61 -1.37
CA GLU A 179 -11.74 15.75 -1.88
C GLU A 179 -11.02 16.52 -0.76
N LYS A 180 -11.70 16.74 0.37
CA LYS A 180 -11.09 17.36 1.56
C LYS A 180 -9.93 16.51 2.09
N ILE A 181 -10.10 15.20 2.17
CA ILE A 181 -9.06 14.27 2.61
C ILE A 181 -7.82 14.38 1.70
N ILE A 182 -8.02 14.37 0.38
CA ILE A 182 -6.94 14.52 -0.61
C ILE A 182 -6.19 15.84 -0.38
N ALA A 183 -6.92 16.95 -0.23
CA ALA A 183 -6.33 18.26 0.00
C ALA A 183 -5.55 18.31 1.32
N ILE A 184 -6.07 17.73 2.40
CA ILE A 184 -5.41 17.67 3.71
C ILE A 184 -4.09 16.90 3.59
N PHE A 185 -4.08 15.72 2.98
CA PHE A 185 -2.84 14.96 2.81
C PHE A 185 -1.83 15.69 1.94
N ARG A 186 -2.27 16.35 0.86
CA ARG A 186 -1.37 17.12 0.01
C ARG A 186 -0.71 18.27 0.75
N LEU A 187 -1.43 18.93 1.65
CA LEU A 187 -0.88 20.02 2.48
C LEU A 187 0.01 19.49 3.61
N ALA A 188 -0.41 18.40 4.26
CA ALA A 188 0.30 17.85 5.42
C ALA A 188 1.59 17.09 5.04
N VAL A 189 1.60 16.40 3.89
CA VAL A 189 2.72 15.59 3.41
C VAL A 189 3.01 15.93 1.95
N PRO A 190 3.53 17.15 1.66
CA PRO A 190 3.59 17.69 0.30
C PRO A 190 4.55 16.94 -0.64
N TYR A 191 5.53 16.24 -0.10
CA TYR A 191 6.55 15.51 -0.88
C TYR A 191 6.12 14.11 -1.32
N THR A 192 5.08 13.51 -0.71
CA THR A 192 4.68 12.12 -0.96
C THR A 192 3.89 11.96 -2.27
N GLY A 193 4.05 10.83 -2.94
CA GLY A 193 3.16 10.40 -4.00
C GLY A 193 1.79 10.01 -3.44
N MET A 194 0.71 10.48 -4.05
CA MET A 194 -0.66 10.17 -3.62
C MET A 194 -1.33 9.29 -4.67
N ILE A 195 -1.72 8.08 -4.26
CA ILE A 195 -2.27 7.05 -5.14
C ILE A 195 -3.77 6.96 -4.97
N LEU A 196 -4.50 7.13 -6.08
CA LEU A 196 -5.93 6.93 -6.16
C LEU A 196 -6.26 5.56 -6.79
N THR A 197 -7.23 4.87 -6.22
CA THR A 197 -7.65 3.57 -6.76
C THR A 197 -8.41 3.70 -8.08
N ALA A 198 -8.19 2.75 -9.00
CA ALA A 198 -8.94 2.63 -10.25
C ALA A 198 -10.45 2.33 -10.04
N ARG A 199 -10.87 2.00 -8.82
CA ARG A 199 -12.30 1.81 -8.46
C ARG A 199 -13.10 3.12 -8.42
N GLU A 200 -12.43 4.27 -8.34
CA GLU A 200 -13.11 5.56 -8.51
C GLU A 200 -13.56 5.74 -9.98
N ASN A 201 -14.70 6.38 -10.19
CA ASN A 201 -15.17 6.68 -11.53
C ASN A 201 -14.24 7.65 -12.27
N ALA A 202 -14.30 7.69 -13.59
CA ALA A 202 -13.38 8.45 -14.42
C ALA A 202 -13.46 9.96 -14.14
N ASP A 203 -14.66 10.49 -13.94
CA ASP A 203 -14.88 11.92 -13.70
C ASP A 203 -14.27 12.35 -12.35
N PHE A 204 -14.47 11.55 -11.29
CA PHE A 204 -13.85 11.81 -10.00
C PHE A 204 -12.32 11.72 -10.09
N ARG A 205 -11.77 10.72 -10.81
CA ARG A 205 -10.31 10.62 -11.00
C ARG A 205 -9.73 11.85 -11.70
N ALA A 206 -10.38 12.33 -12.78
CA ALA A 206 -9.96 13.52 -13.49
C ALA A 206 -9.98 14.77 -12.60
N LYS A 207 -10.98 14.89 -11.73
CA LYS A 207 -11.09 15.97 -10.75
C LYS A 207 -10.03 15.85 -9.64
N ALA A 208 -9.81 14.66 -9.10
CA ALA A 208 -8.88 14.41 -8.01
C ALA A 208 -7.42 14.73 -8.36
N ILE A 209 -7.02 14.57 -9.62
CA ILE A 209 -5.70 14.98 -10.13
C ILE A 209 -5.45 16.48 -9.85
N GLN A 210 -6.46 17.32 -9.94
CA GLN A 210 -6.34 18.76 -9.71
C GLN A 210 -6.07 19.09 -8.23
N TYR A 211 -6.40 18.19 -7.31
CA TYR A 211 -6.13 18.33 -5.86
C TYR A 211 -4.80 17.70 -5.42
N GLY A 212 -4.02 17.14 -6.36
CA GLY A 212 -2.68 16.67 -6.06
C GLY A 212 -2.49 15.15 -6.06
N ILE A 213 -3.45 14.38 -6.57
CA ILE A 213 -3.21 12.95 -6.87
C ILE A 213 -2.13 12.85 -7.95
N SER A 214 -1.17 11.98 -7.74
CA SER A 214 0.01 11.82 -8.62
C SER A 214 0.05 10.48 -9.36
N GLN A 215 -0.80 9.52 -8.94
CA GLN A 215 -0.88 8.19 -9.57
C GLN A 215 -2.31 7.66 -9.52
#